data_44c2d7756e0a0c98f57c29f2aaf470c8
#
_entry.id   44c2d7756e0a0c98f57c29f2aaf470c8
#
_cell.length_a   1.000
_cell.length_b   1.000
_cell.length_c   1.000
_cell.angle_alpha   90.00
_cell.angle_beta   90.00
_cell.angle_gamma   90.00
#
_symmetry.space_group_name_H-M   'P 1'
#
loop_
_entity.id
_entity.type
_entity.pdbx_description
1 polymer ?
#
loop_
_entity_poly.entity_id
_entity_poly.type
_entity_poly.pdbx_seq_one_letter_code
_entity_poly.pdbx_strand_id
1 'polypeptide(L)'
;MNYTEIETPAVLIDLAIVRQNVTKYQKYCDDKGLHLRPHIKTHKIPELAKLQLSSGAIGITCQKVSEAEAMLSEGGVDDLLITYNIYGRPKLERLKDLSKRCHLSVVADNSVCVEGLSEVFKETDKPLRVLVECDTGALRCGVVTPEEACMLAKEINEEPGLEFGGLMTYPPVSQQSKVNDFLERAKNLIEKNNIKVDVVSIGGSPNMWEVEKIPVGTEYRIGTYIYNDRSLMERRVCSEQDCALTVLSSVVSTPTPERAVIDAGSKVLTTDLFGLSGHGHIIGYPELVISQLSEEHACITSDSPTGLSIGQKL
;
A
#
# COMPACT_ATOMS: atom_id res chain seq x y z
N MET A 1 -19.83 -18.67 11.50
CA MET A 1 -20.02 -19.08 10.09
C MET A 1 -19.71 -20.58 10.00
N ASN A 2 -20.48 -21.37 9.28
CA ASN A 2 -20.18 -22.79 9.13
C ASN A 2 -19.23 -22.96 7.92
N TYR A 3 -17.93 -23.12 8.19
CA TYR A 3 -16.91 -23.26 7.14
C TYR A 3 -16.97 -24.61 6.41
N THR A 4 -17.72 -25.60 6.89
CA THR A 4 -17.78 -26.94 6.29
C THR A 4 -18.41 -26.96 4.90
N GLU A 5 -19.28 -25.99 4.61
CA GLU A 5 -20.00 -25.87 3.33
C GLU A 5 -19.28 -24.97 2.29
N ILE A 6 -18.18 -24.32 2.68
CA ILE A 6 -17.43 -23.48 1.76
C ILE A 6 -16.50 -24.36 0.94
N GLU A 7 -16.56 -24.25 -0.39
CA GLU A 7 -15.61 -24.89 -1.30
C GLU A 7 -14.21 -24.27 -1.11
N THR A 8 -13.17 -25.11 -1.07
CA THR A 8 -11.79 -24.68 -0.90
C THR A 8 -10.98 -24.82 -2.19
N PRO A 9 -9.91 -24.04 -2.39
CA PRO A 9 -9.46 -22.96 -1.50
C PRO A 9 -10.34 -21.72 -1.60
N ALA A 10 -10.57 -21.01 -0.49
CA ALA A 10 -11.37 -19.80 -0.45
C ALA A 10 -10.67 -18.68 0.32
N VAL A 11 -10.67 -17.47 -0.25
CA VAL A 11 -10.21 -16.27 0.47
C VAL A 11 -11.37 -15.74 1.31
N LEU A 12 -11.15 -15.62 2.60
CA LEU A 12 -12.13 -15.12 3.56
C LEU A 12 -11.69 -13.77 4.10
N ILE A 13 -12.65 -12.84 4.24
CA ILE A 13 -12.41 -11.51 4.82
C ILE A 13 -13.39 -11.32 5.98
N ASP A 14 -12.85 -11.14 7.18
CA ASP A 14 -13.64 -10.75 8.34
C ASP A 14 -13.86 -9.22 8.36
N LEU A 15 -15.07 -8.81 8.01
CA LEU A 15 -15.43 -7.40 7.95
C LEU A 15 -15.48 -6.70 9.32
N ALA A 16 -15.64 -7.46 10.42
CA ALA A 16 -15.57 -6.88 11.75
C ALA A 16 -14.13 -6.46 12.10
N ILE A 17 -13.16 -7.33 11.80
CA ILE A 17 -11.73 -7.05 11.97
C ILE A 17 -11.30 -5.91 11.02
N VAL A 18 -11.76 -5.93 9.76
CA VAL A 18 -11.51 -4.82 8.80
C VAL A 18 -11.95 -3.49 9.38
N ARG A 19 -13.18 -3.39 9.90
CA ARG A 19 -13.70 -2.15 10.50
C ARG A 19 -12.90 -1.72 11.72
N GLN A 20 -12.51 -2.66 12.55
CA GLN A 20 -11.68 -2.40 13.73
C GLN A 20 -10.31 -1.83 13.31
N ASN A 21 -9.64 -2.45 12.35
CA ASN A 21 -8.34 -2.00 11.84
C ASN A 21 -8.42 -0.59 11.25
N VAL A 22 -9.43 -0.34 10.42
CA VAL A 22 -9.65 0.97 9.80
C VAL A 22 -9.86 2.05 10.86
N THR A 23 -10.77 1.81 11.82
CA THR A 23 -11.08 2.78 12.89
C THR A 23 -9.88 3.03 13.80
N LYS A 24 -9.18 1.97 14.19
CA LYS A 24 -8.00 2.02 15.09
C LYS A 24 -6.89 2.89 14.48
N TYR A 25 -6.60 2.70 13.19
CA TYR A 25 -5.51 3.42 12.55
C TYR A 25 -5.90 4.85 12.16
N GLN A 26 -7.15 5.09 11.75
CA GLN A 26 -7.64 6.46 11.54
C GLN A 26 -7.51 7.27 12.83
N LYS A 27 -8.02 6.72 13.95
CA LYS A 27 -7.88 7.39 15.26
C LYS A 27 -6.43 7.68 15.62
N TYR A 28 -5.52 6.75 15.36
CA TYR A 28 -4.09 6.97 15.63
C TYR A 28 -3.54 8.16 14.81
N CYS A 29 -3.87 8.26 13.54
CA CYS A 29 -3.47 9.39 12.70
C CYS A 29 -4.07 10.71 13.22
N ASP A 30 -5.36 10.71 13.56
CA ASP A 30 -6.05 11.90 14.11
C ASP A 30 -5.39 12.37 15.41
N ASP A 31 -5.09 11.45 16.34
CA ASP A 31 -4.43 11.73 17.61
C ASP A 31 -2.99 12.30 17.41
N LYS A 32 -2.35 12.01 16.26
CA LYS A 32 -1.02 12.53 15.88
C LYS A 32 -1.07 13.77 14.97
N GLY A 33 -2.26 14.25 14.60
CA GLY A 33 -2.43 15.38 13.69
C GLY A 33 -2.00 15.09 12.25
N LEU A 34 -2.01 13.83 11.83
CA LEU A 34 -1.66 13.37 10.49
C LEU A 34 -2.89 13.10 9.64
N HIS A 35 -2.86 13.49 8.40
CA HIS A 35 -3.86 13.07 7.43
C HIS A 35 -3.62 11.63 6.99
N LEU A 36 -4.66 10.80 7.00
CA LEU A 36 -4.58 9.42 6.50
C LEU A 36 -5.07 9.37 5.04
N ARG A 37 -4.22 8.82 4.15
CA ARG A 37 -4.54 8.53 2.75
C ARG A 37 -4.24 7.05 2.45
N PRO A 38 -5.17 6.13 2.71
CA PRO A 38 -4.93 4.70 2.55
C PRO A 38 -4.55 4.31 1.12
N HIS A 39 -3.68 3.30 0.98
CA HIS A 39 -3.32 2.74 -0.31
C HIS A 39 -4.20 1.52 -0.64
N ILE A 40 -5.03 1.63 -1.67
CA ILE A 40 -6.03 0.61 -2.01
C ILE A 40 -5.45 -0.62 -2.74
N LYS A 41 -4.17 -0.61 -3.13
CA LYS A 41 -3.55 -1.75 -3.83
C LYS A 41 -3.65 -3.07 -3.07
N THR A 42 -3.82 -3.02 -1.74
CA THR A 42 -3.96 -4.19 -0.89
C THR A 42 -5.27 -4.93 -1.15
N HIS A 43 -6.37 -4.21 -1.35
CA HIS A 43 -7.69 -4.82 -1.50
C HIS A 43 -8.32 -4.60 -2.89
N LYS A 44 -8.10 -3.46 -3.53
CA LYS A 44 -8.66 -3.06 -4.83
C LYS A 44 -10.20 -3.14 -4.89
N ILE A 45 -10.86 -2.95 -3.76
CA ILE A 45 -12.30 -3.09 -3.56
C ILE A 45 -12.89 -1.70 -3.25
N PRO A 46 -13.79 -1.15 -4.12
CA PRO A 46 -14.39 0.18 -3.91
C PRO A 46 -15.13 0.34 -2.59
N GLU A 47 -15.86 -0.69 -2.14
CA GLU A 47 -16.61 -0.67 -0.87
C GLU A 47 -15.69 -0.49 0.34
N LEU A 48 -14.51 -1.09 0.31
CA LEU A 48 -13.51 -0.92 1.37
C LEU A 48 -12.84 0.45 1.31
N ALA A 49 -12.61 1.00 0.11
CA ALA A 49 -12.15 2.37 -0.03
C ALA A 49 -13.17 3.37 0.54
N LYS A 50 -14.48 3.19 0.25
CA LYS A 50 -15.56 4.00 0.84
C LYS A 50 -15.62 3.87 2.37
N LEU A 51 -15.37 2.68 2.91
CA LEU A 51 -15.28 2.48 4.36
C LEU A 51 -14.13 3.29 4.96
N GLN A 52 -12.96 3.30 4.33
CA GLN A 52 -11.81 4.08 4.77
C GLN A 52 -12.10 5.60 4.74
N LEU A 53 -12.71 6.09 3.64
CA LEU A 53 -13.13 7.50 3.50
C LEU A 53 -14.17 7.90 4.54
N SER A 54 -15.20 7.08 4.76
CA SER A 54 -16.23 7.34 5.77
C SER A 54 -15.70 7.31 7.20
N SER A 55 -14.54 6.70 7.42
CA SER A 55 -13.84 6.66 8.71
C SER A 55 -12.93 7.87 8.95
N GLY A 56 -12.76 8.77 7.97
CA GLY A 56 -11.98 10.00 8.12
C GLY A 56 -10.76 10.15 7.19
N ALA A 57 -10.48 9.17 6.34
CA ALA A 57 -9.40 9.30 5.35
C ALA A 57 -9.69 10.47 4.39
N ILE A 58 -8.66 11.28 4.08
CA ILE A 58 -8.80 12.48 3.25
C ILE A 58 -8.92 12.20 1.75
N GLY A 59 -8.67 10.99 1.33
CA GLY A 59 -8.64 10.49 -0.04
C GLY A 59 -8.00 9.12 -0.06
N ILE A 60 -7.76 8.56 -1.23
CA ILE A 60 -7.12 7.26 -1.39
C ILE A 60 -5.86 7.35 -2.26
N THR A 61 -4.99 6.37 -2.09
CA THR A 61 -3.81 6.17 -2.95
C THR A 61 -4.04 4.96 -3.86
N CYS A 62 -3.85 5.15 -5.16
CA CYS A 62 -3.82 4.11 -6.17
C CYS A 62 -2.40 3.87 -6.70
N GLN A 63 -2.13 2.67 -7.19
CA GLN A 63 -0.85 2.36 -7.83
C GLN A 63 -0.89 2.61 -9.34
N LYS A 64 -2.05 2.50 -9.96
CA LYS A 64 -2.21 2.54 -11.43
C LYS A 64 -3.43 3.36 -11.84
N VAL A 65 -3.38 3.92 -13.05
CA VAL A 65 -4.51 4.63 -13.66
C VAL A 65 -5.78 3.75 -13.68
N SER A 66 -5.65 2.46 -14.03
CA SER A 66 -6.78 1.52 -14.06
C SER A 66 -7.39 1.24 -12.69
N GLU A 67 -6.61 1.29 -11.61
CA GLU A 67 -7.16 1.21 -10.24
C GLU A 67 -7.98 2.47 -9.92
N ALA A 68 -7.45 3.64 -10.26
CA ALA A 68 -8.16 4.91 -10.07
C ALA A 68 -9.50 4.95 -10.84
N GLU A 69 -9.51 4.48 -12.09
CA GLU A 69 -10.74 4.36 -12.87
C GLU A 69 -11.77 3.45 -12.20
N ALA A 70 -11.33 2.28 -11.71
CA ALA A 70 -12.20 1.33 -11.03
C ALA A 70 -12.77 1.91 -9.72
N MET A 71 -11.96 2.63 -8.93
CA MET A 71 -12.44 3.26 -7.70
C MET A 71 -13.46 4.37 -7.98
N LEU A 72 -13.29 5.14 -9.07
CA LEU A 72 -14.21 6.21 -9.45
C LEU A 72 -15.50 5.70 -10.10
N SER A 73 -15.50 4.51 -10.72
CA SER A 73 -16.69 3.98 -11.41
C SER A 73 -17.86 3.74 -10.45
N GLU A 74 -17.57 3.38 -9.20
CA GLU A 74 -18.58 3.11 -8.17
C GLU A 74 -19.00 4.36 -7.38
N GLY A 75 -18.39 5.51 -7.66
CA GLY A 75 -18.65 6.78 -6.97
C GLY A 75 -18.20 6.82 -5.51
N GLY A 76 -18.29 7.99 -4.88
CA GLY A 76 -17.94 8.19 -3.47
C GLY A 76 -16.44 8.29 -3.19
N VAL A 77 -15.63 8.52 -4.22
CA VAL A 77 -14.19 8.81 -4.12
C VAL A 77 -13.94 10.11 -4.87
N ASP A 78 -13.53 11.17 -4.16
CA ASP A 78 -13.36 12.51 -4.72
C ASP A 78 -11.91 13.00 -4.76
N ASP A 79 -10.99 12.33 -4.04
CA ASP A 79 -9.57 12.68 -3.96
C ASP A 79 -8.68 11.44 -4.13
N LEU A 80 -7.82 11.48 -5.15
CA LEU A 80 -6.96 10.38 -5.58
C LEU A 80 -5.51 10.83 -5.72
N LEU A 81 -4.59 10.03 -5.16
CA LEU A 81 -3.16 10.12 -5.43
C LEU A 81 -2.69 8.84 -6.14
N ILE A 82 -2.10 8.97 -7.33
CA ILE A 82 -1.46 7.83 -8.03
C ILE A 82 0.04 7.90 -7.79
N THR A 83 0.59 6.92 -7.05
CA THR A 83 2.01 6.86 -6.67
C THR A 83 2.82 6.02 -7.65
N TYR A 84 2.85 6.46 -8.92
CA TYR A 84 3.57 5.82 -9.99
C TYR A 84 3.96 6.81 -11.08
N ASN A 85 5.16 6.72 -11.62
CA ASN A 85 5.56 7.49 -12.79
C ASN A 85 4.74 7.04 -14.01
N ILE A 86 4.01 7.96 -14.64
CA ILE A 86 3.06 7.64 -15.70
C ILE A 86 3.65 8.08 -17.04
N TYR A 87 3.86 7.12 -17.92
CA TYR A 87 4.41 7.32 -19.25
C TYR A 87 3.49 6.82 -20.35
N GLY A 88 3.64 7.43 -21.52
CA GLY A 88 2.98 7.05 -22.75
C GLY A 88 1.60 7.68 -22.91
N ARG A 89 1.36 8.23 -24.10
CA ARG A 89 0.17 9.01 -24.43
C ARG A 89 -1.16 8.35 -24.02
N PRO A 90 -1.36 7.04 -24.24
CA PRO A 90 -2.63 6.42 -23.87
C PRO A 90 -2.95 6.49 -22.36
N LYS A 91 -1.92 6.38 -21.48
CA LYS A 91 -2.12 6.50 -20.04
C LYS A 91 -2.32 7.95 -19.60
N LEU A 92 -1.59 8.87 -20.23
CA LEU A 92 -1.67 10.30 -19.94
C LEU A 92 -3.03 10.88 -20.34
N GLU A 93 -3.61 10.48 -21.47
CA GLU A 93 -4.97 10.88 -21.88
C GLU A 93 -6.03 10.34 -20.88
N ARG A 94 -5.91 9.08 -20.47
CA ARG A 94 -6.79 8.52 -19.42
C ARG A 94 -6.66 9.28 -18.08
N LEU A 95 -5.43 9.69 -17.74
CA LEU A 95 -5.18 10.51 -16.56
C LEU A 95 -5.89 11.87 -16.66
N LYS A 96 -5.83 12.51 -17.84
CA LYS A 96 -6.56 13.76 -18.12
C LYS A 96 -8.07 13.58 -17.97
N ASP A 97 -8.63 12.45 -18.41
CA ASP A 97 -10.06 12.18 -18.22
C ASP A 97 -10.43 11.92 -16.75
N LEU A 98 -9.55 11.29 -15.98
CA LEU A 98 -9.74 11.13 -14.55
C LEU A 98 -9.76 12.48 -13.81
N SER A 99 -8.88 13.41 -14.16
CA SER A 99 -8.79 14.73 -13.51
C SER A 99 -10.05 15.60 -13.64
N LYS A 100 -10.90 15.31 -14.63
CA LYS A 100 -12.21 15.95 -14.80
C LYS A 100 -13.25 15.46 -13.77
N ARG A 101 -12.99 14.33 -13.12
CA ARG A 101 -13.96 13.60 -12.28
C ARG A 101 -13.62 13.64 -10.79
N CYS A 102 -12.38 13.99 -10.43
CA CYS A 102 -11.92 14.01 -9.05
C CYS A 102 -10.78 15.01 -8.83
N HIS A 103 -10.42 15.24 -7.59
CA HIS A 103 -9.14 15.87 -7.23
C HIS A 103 -8.03 14.84 -7.44
N LEU A 104 -7.26 15.02 -8.51
CA LEU A 104 -6.22 14.09 -8.91
C LEU A 104 -4.84 14.63 -8.58
N SER A 105 -4.04 13.82 -7.92
CA SER A 105 -2.61 14.05 -7.72
C SER A 105 -1.82 12.86 -8.27
N VAL A 106 -0.61 13.13 -8.75
CA VAL A 106 0.34 12.09 -9.19
C VAL A 106 1.72 12.37 -8.60
N VAL A 107 2.66 11.45 -8.84
CA VAL A 107 4.07 11.65 -8.50
C VAL A 107 4.92 11.73 -9.75
N ALA A 108 6.08 12.39 -9.65
CA ALA A 108 7.16 12.34 -10.62
C ALA A 108 8.51 12.31 -9.87
N ASP A 109 9.52 11.67 -10.46
CA ASP A 109 10.90 11.63 -9.97
C ASP A 109 11.93 12.04 -11.03
N ASN A 110 11.47 12.52 -12.20
CA ASN A 110 12.35 12.94 -13.30
C ASN A 110 11.62 13.86 -14.28
N SER A 111 12.40 14.65 -15.02
CA SER A 111 11.92 15.63 -15.99
C SER A 111 11.11 15.01 -17.14
N VAL A 112 11.46 13.83 -17.62
CA VAL A 112 10.72 13.18 -18.73
C VAL A 112 9.27 12.91 -18.34
N CYS A 113 9.04 12.55 -17.06
CA CYS A 113 7.68 12.39 -16.53
C CYS A 113 6.96 13.74 -16.46
N VAL A 114 7.63 14.78 -15.95
CA VAL A 114 7.08 16.14 -15.82
C VAL A 114 6.70 16.73 -17.19
N GLU A 115 7.60 16.68 -18.18
CA GLU A 115 7.35 17.12 -19.55
C GLU A 115 6.15 16.41 -20.16
N GLY A 116 6.07 15.07 -20.01
CA GLY A 116 4.96 14.27 -20.54
C GLY A 116 3.61 14.63 -19.89
N LEU A 117 3.59 14.94 -18.60
CA LEU A 117 2.40 15.42 -17.89
C LEU A 117 2.01 16.82 -18.37
N SER A 118 2.97 17.75 -18.46
CA SER A 118 2.74 19.11 -18.93
C SER A 118 2.17 19.14 -20.34
N GLU A 119 2.73 18.34 -21.27
CA GLU A 119 2.23 18.27 -22.65
C GLU A 119 0.72 17.98 -22.73
N VAL A 120 0.21 17.13 -21.85
CA VAL A 120 -1.21 16.73 -21.85
C VAL A 120 -2.08 17.69 -21.06
N PHE A 121 -1.55 18.33 -19.99
CA PHE A 121 -2.32 19.16 -19.08
C PHE A 121 -2.23 20.67 -19.36
N LYS A 122 -1.30 21.15 -20.20
CA LYS A 122 -1.08 22.59 -20.49
C LYS A 122 -2.30 23.37 -20.95
N GLU A 123 -3.29 22.70 -21.53
CA GLU A 123 -4.52 23.32 -22.01
C GLU A 123 -5.75 22.99 -21.15
N THR A 124 -5.55 22.46 -19.94
CA THR A 124 -6.65 22.16 -19.02
C THR A 124 -6.96 23.36 -18.13
N ASP A 125 -8.23 23.56 -17.80
CA ASP A 125 -8.67 24.66 -16.93
C ASP A 125 -8.14 24.52 -15.49
N LYS A 126 -7.80 23.30 -15.08
CA LYS A 126 -7.31 22.97 -13.74
C LYS A 126 -5.94 22.26 -13.85
N PRO A 127 -4.90 22.79 -13.23
CA PRO A 127 -3.59 22.16 -13.25
C PRO A 127 -3.61 20.81 -12.54
N LEU A 128 -2.78 19.88 -13.01
CA LEU A 128 -2.54 18.61 -12.35
C LEU A 128 -1.56 18.81 -11.19
N ARG A 129 -1.94 18.32 -10.02
CA ARG A 129 -1.10 18.35 -8.84
C ARG A 129 -0.06 17.24 -8.90
N VAL A 130 1.24 17.60 -8.83
CA VAL A 130 2.36 16.66 -8.94
C VAL A 130 3.24 16.75 -7.70
N LEU A 131 3.41 15.63 -7.00
CA LEU A 131 4.34 15.52 -5.88
C LEU A 131 5.68 14.97 -6.38
N VAL A 132 6.78 15.47 -5.83
CA VAL A 132 8.11 14.88 -6.09
C VAL A 132 8.26 13.61 -5.27
N GLU A 133 8.50 12.47 -5.93
CA GLU A 133 8.87 11.22 -5.27
C GLU A 133 10.35 11.25 -4.90
N CYS A 134 10.67 10.95 -3.62
CA CYS A 134 12.00 10.93 -3.05
C CYS A 134 12.39 9.51 -2.64
N ASP A 135 13.55 9.02 -3.10
CA ASP A 135 14.16 7.81 -2.55
C ASP A 135 14.97 8.17 -1.30
N THR A 136 14.41 7.92 -0.16
CA THR A 136 15.04 8.16 1.13
C THR A 136 15.79 6.93 1.67
N GLY A 137 16.10 5.98 0.80
CA GLY A 137 16.88 4.78 1.11
C GLY A 137 16.13 3.45 0.93
N ALA A 138 14.96 3.47 0.30
CA ALA A 138 14.24 2.25 -0.09
C ALA A 138 14.80 1.61 -1.39
N LEU A 139 15.68 2.32 -2.11
CA LEU A 139 16.36 1.89 -3.32
C LEU A 139 15.38 1.44 -4.43
N ARG A 140 14.38 2.28 -4.70
CA ARG A 140 13.35 1.98 -5.69
C ARG A 140 13.17 3.12 -6.69
N CYS A 141 12.16 3.95 -6.55
CA CYS A 141 11.89 5.15 -7.34
C CYS A 141 12.11 6.38 -6.48
N GLY A 142 12.39 7.51 -7.13
CA GLY A 142 12.53 8.79 -6.47
C GLY A 142 13.89 9.46 -6.71
N VAL A 143 13.91 10.78 -6.61
CA VAL A 143 15.14 11.56 -6.59
C VAL A 143 15.95 11.23 -5.33
N VAL A 144 17.27 11.19 -5.46
CA VAL A 144 18.15 10.63 -4.41
C VAL A 144 18.81 11.69 -3.53
N THR A 145 18.65 13.00 -3.87
CA THR A 145 19.14 14.11 -3.07
C THR A 145 18.07 15.17 -2.83
N PRO A 146 18.14 15.92 -1.70
CA PRO A 146 17.26 17.07 -1.46
C PRO A 146 17.38 18.17 -2.52
N GLU A 147 18.56 18.32 -3.13
CA GLU A 147 18.83 19.28 -4.20
C GLU A 147 18.08 18.90 -5.48
N GLU A 148 18.09 17.62 -5.87
CA GLU A 148 17.30 17.12 -6.99
C GLU A 148 15.80 17.28 -6.73
N ALA A 149 15.34 17.04 -5.49
CA ALA A 149 13.94 17.27 -5.12
C ALA A 149 13.55 18.76 -5.31
N CYS A 150 14.43 19.67 -4.95
CA CYS A 150 14.22 21.11 -5.15
C CYS A 150 14.23 21.49 -6.64
N MET A 151 15.12 20.93 -7.44
CA MET A 151 15.17 21.18 -8.89
C MET A 151 13.89 20.72 -9.56
N LEU A 152 13.45 19.50 -9.27
CA LEU A 152 12.24 18.94 -9.87
C LEU A 152 10.97 19.66 -9.40
N ALA A 153 10.91 20.12 -8.15
CA ALA A 153 9.81 20.92 -7.64
C ALA A 153 9.68 22.27 -8.37
N LYS A 154 10.80 22.91 -8.70
CA LYS A 154 10.81 24.13 -9.52
C LYS A 154 10.31 23.86 -10.93
N GLU A 155 10.83 22.83 -11.57
CA GLU A 155 10.40 22.42 -12.91
C GLU A 155 8.89 22.17 -12.96
N ILE A 156 8.33 21.39 -12.02
CA ILE A 156 6.90 21.17 -11.92
C ILE A 156 6.12 22.48 -11.76
N ASN A 157 6.63 23.41 -10.95
CA ASN A 157 5.96 24.69 -10.69
C ASN A 157 6.03 25.66 -11.88
N GLU A 158 7.00 25.51 -12.77
CA GLU A 158 7.19 26.32 -13.97
C GLU A 158 6.48 25.74 -15.21
N GLU A 159 6.20 24.44 -15.21
CA GLU A 159 5.60 23.74 -16.34
C GLU A 159 4.10 24.03 -16.49
N PRO A 160 3.64 24.43 -17.70
CA PRO A 160 2.22 24.71 -17.95
C PRO A 160 1.29 23.52 -17.63
N GLY A 161 0.17 23.80 -16.98
CA GLY A 161 -0.83 22.79 -16.64
C GLY A 161 -0.48 21.91 -15.46
N LEU A 162 0.62 22.19 -14.74
CA LEU A 162 1.02 21.51 -13.54
C LEU A 162 1.05 22.45 -12.33
N GLU A 163 0.91 21.90 -11.13
CA GLU A 163 1.16 22.56 -9.86
C GLU A 163 1.99 21.66 -8.94
N PHE A 164 2.94 22.23 -8.24
CA PHE A 164 3.72 21.48 -7.26
C PHE A 164 2.84 21.10 -6.06
N GLY A 165 2.70 19.80 -5.80
CA GLY A 165 1.81 19.23 -4.80
C GLY A 165 2.47 18.90 -3.45
N GLY A 166 3.81 18.90 -3.38
CA GLY A 166 4.55 18.52 -2.18
C GLY A 166 5.59 17.41 -2.42
N LEU A 167 6.03 16.80 -1.35
CA LEU A 167 7.00 15.71 -1.35
C LEU A 167 6.32 14.39 -1.02
N MET A 168 6.81 13.30 -1.58
CA MET A 168 6.34 11.95 -1.30
C MET A 168 7.53 11.00 -1.16
N THR A 169 7.51 10.12 -0.17
CA THR A 169 8.46 9.02 -0.06
C THR A 169 7.80 7.71 0.40
N TYR A 170 8.37 6.59 -0.01
CA TYR A 170 8.20 5.30 0.65
C TYR A 170 9.49 5.01 1.42
N PRO A 171 9.52 5.26 2.74
CA PRO A 171 10.74 5.16 3.52
C PRO A 171 11.20 3.71 3.72
N PRO A 172 12.50 3.47 3.93
CA PRO A 172 12.98 2.17 4.40
C PRO A 172 12.43 1.86 5.80
N VAL A 173 12.41 0.59 6.19
CA VAL A 173 11.93 0.15 7.52
C VAL A 173 12.82 0.68 8.65
N SER A 174 14.09 0.92 8.36
CA SER A 174 15.08 1.48 9.30
C SER A 174 15.49 2.89 8.90
N GLN A 175 16.24 3.57 9.76
CA GLN A 175 16.85 4.89 9.50
C GLN A 175 15.86 6.06 9.37
N GLN A 176 14.77 6.05 10.14
CA GLN A 176 13.71 7.08 10.10
C GLN A 176 14.25 8.51 10.31
N SER A 177 15.28 8.69 11.14
CA SER A 177 15.94 9.99 11.32
C SER A 177 16.54 10.51 10.01
N LYS A 178 17.22 9.66 9.23
CA LYS A 178 17.79 10.07 7.94
C LYS A 178 16.69 10.42 6.91
N VAL A 179 15.57 9.71 6.99
CA VAL A 179 14.39 10.02 6.17
C VAL A 179 13.86 11.40 6.52
N ASN A 180 13.71 11.71 7.80
CA ASN A 180 13.29 13.03 8.26
C ASN A 180 14.26 14.13 7.82
N ASP A 181 15.56 13.94 8.05
CA ASP A 181 16.60 14.90 7.67
C ASP A 181 16.59 15.21 6.16
N PHE A 182 16.41 14.19 5.33
CA PHE A 182 16.27 14.35 3.88
C PHE A 182 15.06 15.24 3.54
N LEU A 183 13.89 14.88 4.07
CA LEU A 183 12.63 15.55 3.77
C LEU A 183 12.62 16.99 4.28
N GLU A 184 13.12 17.25 5.50
CA GLU A 184 13.26 18.59 6.05
C GLU A 184 14.20 19.46 5.21
N ARG A 185 15.34 18.90 4.79
CA ARG A 185 16.29 19.62 3.94
C ARG A 185 15.68 19.93 2.57
N ALA A 186 15.00 18.96 1.93
CA ALA A 186 14.31 19.16 0.67
C ALA A 186 13.24 20.26 0.81
N LYS A 187 12.38 20.16 1.83
CA LYS A 187 11.35 21.17 2.14
C LYS A 187 11.97 22.57 2.28
N ASN A 188 13.01 22.71 3.11
CA ASN A 188 13.67 23.99 3.34
C ASN A 188 14.29 24.57 2.06
N LEU A 189 14.85 23.75 1.18
CA LEU A 189 15.40 24.20 -0.11
C LEU A 189 14.30 24.69 -1.05
N ILE A 190 13.18 24.01 -1.12
CA ILE A 190 12.02 24.37 -1.95
C ILE A 190 11.42 25.68 -1.43
N GLU A 191 11.19 25.82 -0.13
CA GLU A 191 10.60 27.01 0.49
C GLU A 191 11.48 28.25 0.36
N LYS A 192 12.82 28.11 0.37
CA LYS A 192 13.76 29.19 0.05
C LYS A 192 13.62 29.74 -1.39
N ASN A 193 13.02 28.98 -2.29
CA ASN A 193 12.70 29.40 -3.65
C ASN A 193 11.25 29.92 -3.79
N ASN A 194 10.59 30.26 -2.67
CA ASN A 194 9.21 30.76 -2.60
C ASN A 194 8.15 29.78 -3.12
N ILE A 195 8.45 28.49 -3.11
CA ILE A 195 7.50 27.40 -3.42
C ILE A 195 7.06 26.78 -2.10
N LYS A 196 5.77 26.79 -1.81
CA LYS A 196 5.21 26.27 -0.56
C LYS A 196 5.19 24.74 -0.56
N VAL A 197 5.54 24.11 0.57
CA VAL A 197 5.47 22.64 0.76
C VAL A 197 4.42 22.32 1.82
N ASP A 198 3.17 22.19 1.42
CA ASP A 198 2.04 21.88 2.32
C ASP A 198 1.94 20.39 2.64
N VAL A 199 2.37 19.54 1.71
CA VAL A 199 2.26 18.09 1.85
C VAL A 199 3.64 17.45 1.83
N VAL A 200 3.90 16.69 2.89
CA VAL A 200 4.99 15.72 2.98
C VAL A 200 4.36 14.37 3.26
N SER A 201 4.15 13.60 2.19
CA SER A 201 3.44 12.33 2.22
C SER A 201 4.44 11.19 2.47
N ILE A 202 4.32 10.55 3.62
CA ILE A 202 5.15 9.43 4.06
C ILE A 202 4.31 8.15 4.14
N GLY A 203 4.90 7.01 4.48
CA GLY A 203 4.09 5.80 4.64
C GLY A 203 4.89 4.53 4.79
N GLY A 204 4.15 3.43 4.85
CA GLY A 204 4.66 2.08 4.98
C GLY A 204 4.08 1.35 6.18
N SER A 205 3.55 0.13 5.94
CA SER A 205 2.92 -0.68 7.00
C SER A 205 3.88 -1.11 8.12
N PRO A 206 5.16 -1.42 7.85
CA PRO A 206 6.07 -1.85 8.91
C PRO A 206 6.29 -0.85 10.04
N ASN A 207 6.19 0.46 9.75
CA ASN A 207 6.45 1.55 10.71
C ASN A 207 5.18 2.34 11.07
N MET A 208 4.02 1.75 10.87
CA MET A 208 2.74 2.45 10.99
C MET A 208 2.47 3.06 12.37
N TRP A 209 3.07 2.53 13.43
CA TRP A 209 2.93 3.02 14.80
C TRP A 209 4.08 3.95 15.25
N GLU A 210 4.95 4.37 14.33
CA GLU A 210 6.16 5.14 14.63
C GLU A 210 6.23 6.45 13.83
N VAL A 211 5.07 7.06 13.55
CA VAL A 211 4.97 8.28 12.71
C VAL A 211 5.73 9.46 13.29
N GLU A 212 5.87 9.54 14.61
CA GLU A 212 6.62 10.59 15.31
C GLU A 212 8.12 10.58 15.03
N LYS A 213 8.65 9.51 14.44
CA LYS A 213 10.05 9.43 14.02
C LYS A 213 10.33 10.21 12.73
N ILE A 214 9.28 10.64 12.01
CA ILE A 214 9.37 11.51 10.82
C ILE A 214 8.43 12.71 11.01
N PRO A 215 8.74 13.63 11.92
CA PRO A 215 7.84 14.72 12.32
C PRO A 215 7.53 15.73 11.22
N VAL A 216 8.35 15.78 10.14
CA VAL A 216 8.06 16.62 8.97
C VAL A 216 6.88 16.11 8.14
N GLY A 217 6.46 14.86 8.34
CA GLY A 217 5.34 14.24 7.64
C GLY A 217 4.00 14.90 7.99
N THR A 218 3.17 15.15 6.99
CA THR A 218 1.82 15.74 7.14
C THR A 218 0.73 14.77 6.72
N GLU A 219 1.06 13.77 5.91
CA GLU A 219 0.16 12.76 5.39
C GLU A 219 0.82 11.37 5.50
N TYR A 220 0.02 10.36 5.92
CA TYR A 220 0.49 8.98 6.00
C TYR A 220 -0.26 8.07 5.03
N ARG A 221 0.51 7.30 4.21
CA ARG A 221 -0.03 6.33 3.27
C ARG A 221 0.28 4.91 3.74
N ILE A 222 -0.77 4.11 3.90
CA ILE A 222 -0.67 2.74 4.39
C ILE A 222 -1.68 1.85 3.65
N GLY A 223 -1.30 0.62 3.34
CA GLY A 223 -2.19 -0.31 2.63
C GLY A 223 -2.53 -1.55 3.44
N THR A 224 -1.53 -2.31 3.87
CA THR A 224 -1.70 -3.64 4.48
C THR A 224 -2.49 -3.62 5.79
N TYR A 225 -2.53 -2.50 6.51
CA TYR A 225 -3.19 -2.36 7.81
C TYR A 225 -4.65 -2.80 7.84
N ILE A 226 -5.34 -2.70 6.70
CA ILE A 226 -6.77 -3.06 6.61
C ILE A 226 -7.00 -4.55 6.83
N TYR A 227 -6.05 -5.37 6.38
CA TYR A 227 -6.08 -6.82 6.52
C TYR A 227 -5.06 -7.33 7.53
N ASN A 228 -3.94 -6.61 7.68
CA ASN A 228 -2.70 -7.08 8.28
C ASN A 228 -2.23 -8.40 7.62
N ASP A 229 -1.09 -8.91 8.03
CA ASP A 229 -0.54 -10.15 7.53
C ASP A 229 0.53 -10.72 8.47
N ARG A 230 0.99 -11.93 8.15
CA ARG A 230 2.06 -12.61 8.86
C ARG A 230 3.34 -11.76 8.95
N SER A 231 3.70 -11.01 7.92
CA SER A 231 4.92 -10.19 7.94
C SER A 231 4.86 -9.07 8.98
N LEU A 232 3.68 -8.53 9.22
CA LEU A 232 3.43 -7.52 10.26
C LEU A 232 3.36 -8.15 11.64
N MET A 233 2.82 -9.37 11.78
CA MET A 233 2.83 -10.13 13.03
C MET A 233 4.27 -10.41 13.48
N GLU A 234 5.12 -10.93 12.61
CA GLU A 234 6.53 -11.22 12.90
C GLU A 234 7.32 -9.96 13.28
N ARG A 235 6.95 -8.81 12.73
CA ARG A 235 7.49 -7.49 13.10
C ARG A 235 6.86 -6.90 14.36
N ARG A 236 5.89 -7.59 14.98
CA ARG A 236 5.14 -7.13 16.17
C ARG A 236 4.37 -5.83 15.94
N VAL A 237 3.96 -5.58 14.71
CA VAL A 237 3.15 -4.42 14.30
C VAL A 237 1.67 -4.69 14.59
N CYS A 238 1.25 -5.95 14.48
CA CYS A 238 -0.09 -6.44 14.78
C CYS A 238 -0.05 -7.82 15.43
N SER A 239 -1.19 -8.33 15.87
CA SER A 239 -1.39 -9.68 16.35
C SER A 239 -2.19 -10.53 15.33
N GLU A 240 -2.29 -11.84 15.54
CA GLU A 240 -3.11 -12.74 14.73
C GLU A 240 -4.58 -12.28 14.67
N GLN A 241 -5.12 -11.78 15.80
CA GLN A 241 -6.49 -11.29 15.90
C GLN A 241 -6.75 -10.02 15.08
N ASP A 242 -5.70 -9.31 14.66
CA ASP A 242 -5.81 -8.15 13.78
C ASP A 242 -5.78 -8.56 12.29
N CYS A 243 -5.52 -9.85 11.96
CA CYS A 243 -5.46 -10.33 10.59
C CYS A 243 -6.87 -10.65 10.06
N ALA A 244 -7.37 -9.78 9.18
CA ALA A 244 -8.74 -9.86 8.66
C ALA A 244 -8.88 -10.78 7.43
N LEU A 245 -7.79 -11.07 6.72
CA LEU A 245 -7.80 -11.91 5.53
C LEU A 245 -7.13 -13.24 5.83
N THR A 246 -7.85 -14.33 5.56
CA THR A 246 -7.37 -15.70 5.69
C THR A 246 -7.69 -16.51 4.43
N VAL A 247 -7.02 -17.64 4.26
CA VAL A 247 -7.32 -18.62 3.21
C VAL A 247 -7.81 -19.89 3.87
N LEU A 248 -9.06 -20.25 3.61
CA LEU A 248 -9.61 -21.55 3.99
C LEU A 248 -9.13 -22.58 2.97
N SER A 249 -8.52 -23.67 3.44
CA SER A 249 -8.03 -24.76 2.60
C SER A 249 -8.44 -26.12 3.16
N SER A 250 -8.34 -27.16 2.33
CA SER A 250 -8.59 -28.55 2.75
C SER A 250 -7.33 -29.38 2.63
N VAL A 251 -7.11 -30.26 3.60
CA VAL A 251 -6.07 -31.30 3.51
C VAL A 251 -6.49 -32.32 2.46
N VAL A 252 -5.74 -32.43 1.38
CA VAL A 252 -6.05 -33.34 0.26
C VAL A 252 -5.20 -34.61 0.28
N SER A 253 -4.11 -34.64 1.02
CA SER A 253 -3.23 -35.82 1.15
C SER A 253 -2.40 -35.76 2.43
N THR A 254 -2.11 -36.95 3.01
CA THR A 254 -1.22 -37.13 4.15
C THR A 254 -0.19 -38.23 3.84
N PRO A 255 0.84 -37.95 2.98
CA PRO A 255 1.73 -38.98 2.46
C PRO A 255 2.63 -39.61 3.51
N THR A 256 2.98 -38.87 4.56
CA THR A 256 3.73 -39.36 5.75
C THR A 256 3.14 -38.73 7.01
N PRO A 257 3.41 -39.27 8.20
CA PRO A 257 2.94 -38.63 9.45
C PRO A 257 3.35 -37.16 9.58
N GLU A 258 4.56 -36.79 9.12
CA GLU A 258 5.15 -35.45 9.26
C GLU A 258 4.83 -34.52 8.08
N ARG A 259 4.05 -35.01 7.07
CA ARG A 259 3.73 -34.23 5.87
C ARG A 259 2.27 -34.35 5.46
N ALA A 260 1.65 -33.20 5.29
CA ALA A 260 0.34 -33.08 4.69
C ALA A 260 0.41 -32.17 3.45
N VAL A 261 -0.59 -32.27 2.59
CA VAL A 261 -0.76 -31.44 1.39
C VAL A 261 -2.13 -30.80 1.44
N ILE A 262 -2.20 -29.50 1.16
CA ILE A 262 -3.44 -28.72 1.05
C ILE A 262 -3.68 -28.25 -0.37
N ASP A 263 -4.92 -27.92 -0.70
CA ASP A 263 -5.40 -27.44 -2.00
C ASP A 263 -5.16 -25.93 -2.25
N ALA A 264 -4.44 -25.25 -1.37
CA ALA A 264 -4.07 -23.84 -1.50
C ALA A 264 -2.61 -23.69 -1.90
N GLY A 265 -2.33 -23.50 -3.18
CA GLY A 265 -0.99 -23.26 -3.73
C GLY A 265 -0.71 -21.78 -4.02
N SER A 266 0.27 -21.51 -4.90
CA SER A 266 0.71 -20.15 -5.24
C SER A 266 -0.34 -19.31 -6.02
N LYS A 267 -1.44 -19.91 -6.45
CA LYS A 267 -2.59 -19.19 -7.04
C LYS A 267 -3.42 -18.46 -5.97
N VAL A 268 -3.29 -18.86 -4.70
CA VAL A 268 -4.05 -18.31 -3.56
C VAL A 268 -3.12 -17.76 -2.49
N LEU A 269 -2.02 -18.46 -2.19
CA LEU A 269 -0.99 -18.02 -1.24
C LEU A 269 0.12 -17.25 -1.97
N THR A 270 0.75 -16.31 -1.26
CA THR A 270 1.86 -15.52 -1.84
C THR A 270 3.19 -16.26 -1.79
N THR A 271 4.04 -15.98 -2.78
CA THR A 271 5.46 -16.36 -2.79
C THR A 271 6.37 -15.27 -2.20
N ASP A 272 5.82 -14.12 -1.82
CA ASP A 272 6.56 -13.02 -1.22
C ASP A 272 6.84 -13.31 0.25
N LEU A 273 8.06 -13.75 0.54
CA LEU A 273 8.45 -14.18 1.89
C LEU A 273 8.84 -13.03 2.83
N PHE A 274 9.18 -11.86 2.31
CA PHE A 274 9.64 -10.69 3.11
C PHE A 274 10.76 -11.00 4.12
N GLY A 275 11.62 -11.99 3.78
CA GLY A 275 12.71 -12.46 4.64
C GLY A 275 12.29 -13.49 5.68
N LEU A 276 11.06 -13.96 5.68
CA LEU A 276 10.55 -15.02 6.56
C LEU A 276 10.77 -16.41 5.93
N SER A 277 10.74 -17.45 6.76
CA SER A 277 10.74 -18.85 6.31
C SER A 277 9.30 -19.38 6.24
N GLY A 278 9.01 -20.23 5.22
CA GLY A 278 7.65 -20.76 4.96
C GLY A 278 6.69 -19.73 4.35
N HIS A 279 5.61 -20.21 3.79
CA HIS A 279 4.72 -19.44 2.91
C HIS A 279 3.41 -18.97 3.56
N GLY A 280 3.29 -19.08 4.88
CA GLY A 280 2.10 -18.70 5.60
C GLY A 280 2.19 -18.96 7.09
N HIS A 281 1.09 -18.69 7.79
CA HIS A 281 0.86 -19.04 9.19
C HIS A 281 -0.44 -19.84 9.25
N ILE A 282 -0.40 -21.00 9.90
CA ILE A 282 -1.57 -21.87 10.03
C ILE A 282 -2.23 -21.61 11.38
N ILE A 283 -3.40 -21.01 11.37
CA ILE A 283 -4.13 -20.63 12.59
C ILE A 283 -4.40 -21.89 13.44
N GLY A 284 -4.01 -21.84 14.70
CA GLY A 284 -4.16 -22.96 15.65
C GLY A 284 -3.09 -24.05 15.55
N TYR A 285 -2.14 -23.94 14.63
CA TYR A 285 -1.06 -24.93 14.43
C TYR A 285 0.30 -24.24 14.26
N PRO A 286 0.82 -23.58 15.29
CA PRO A 286 2.04 -22.80 15.18
C PRO A 286 3.30 -23.62 14.87
N GLU A 287 3.28 -24.93 15.13
CA GLU A 287 4.36 -25.87 14.85
C GLU A 287 4.39 -26.37 13.40
N LEU A 288 3.32 -26.17 12.64
CA LEU A 288 3.23 -26.58 11.25
C LEU A 288 3.74 -25.50 10.30
N VAL A 289 4.53 -25.89 9.30
CA VAL A 289 5.14 -24.98 8.35
C VAL A 289 4.66 -25.27 6.93
N ILE A 290 4.14 -24.26 6.24
CA ILE A 290 3.91 -24.35 4.79
C ILE A 290 5.29 -24.21 4.12
N SER A 291 5.93 -25.36 3.85
CA SER A 291 7.35 -25.42 3.44
C SER A 291 7.57 -25.22 1.94
N GLN A 292 6.56 -25.54 1.12
CA GLN A 292 6.64 -25.48 -0.33
C GLN A 292 5.29 -25.16 -0.95
N LEU A 293 5.30 -24.34 -2.03
CA LEU A 293 4.14 -24.11 -2.90
C LEU A 293 4.39 -24.72 -4.29
N SER A 294 3.37 -25.37 -4.80
CA SER A 294 3.12 -25.57 -6.24
C SER A 294 2.00 -24.63 -6.67
N GLU A 295 1.49 -24.74 -7.89
CA GLU A 295 0.45 -23.82 -8.35
C GLU A 295 -0.85 -23.96 -7.54
N GLU A 296 -1.33 -25.21 -7.35
CA GLU A 296 -2.60 -25.53 -6.69
C GLU A 296 -2.42 -26.38 -5.40
N HIS A 297 -1.19 -26.56 -4.93
CA HIS A 297 -0.90 -27.32 -3.74
C HIS A 297 0.12 -26.63 -2.85
N ALA A 298 0.01 -26.82 -1.53
CA ALA A 298 1.08 -26.52 -0.61
C ALA A 298 1.42 -27.74 0.26
N CYS A 299 2.72 -27.93 0.51
CA CYS A 299 3.21 -28.93 1.46
C CYS A 299 3.29 -28.31 2.85
N ILE A 300 2.66 -28.94 3.81
CA ILE A 300 2.79 -28.67 5.24
C ILE A 300 3.73 -29.72 5.82
N THR A 301 4.72 -29.28 6.57
CA THR A 301 5.70 -30.15 7.26
C THR A 301 5.81 -29.78 8.73
N SER A 302 6.23 -30.78 9.53
CA SER A 302 6.52 -30.63 10.95
C SER A 302 7.63 -31.61 11.35
N ASP A 303 8.34 -31.32 12.44
CA ASP A 303 9.33 -32.23 13.06
C ASP A 303 8.68 -33.41 13.80
N SER A 304 7.34 -33.37 13.96
CA SER A 304 6.51 -34.40 14.59
C SER A 304 5.32 -34.73 13.69
N PRO A 305 4.56 -35.79 13.95
CA PRO A 305 3.34 -36.07 13.21
C PRO A 305 2.41 -34.82 13.18
N THR A 306 1.95 -34.44 11.99
CA THR A 306 1.11 -33.26 11.79
C THR A 306 -0.25 -33.35 12.48
N GLY A 307 -0.72 -34.58 12.74
CA GLY A 307 -2.07 -34.81 13.29
C GLY A 307 -3.22 -34.48 12.33
N LEU A 308 -2.91 -34.05 11.12
CA LEU A 308 -3.92 -33.63 10.13
C LEU A 308 -4.56 -34.85 9.45
N SER A 309 -5.83 -34.73 9.09
CA SER A 309 -6.61 -35.75 8.40
C SER A 309 -7.10 -35.28 7.03
N ILE A 310 -7.20 -36.17 6.05
CA ILE A 310 -7.74 -35.84 4.73
C ILE A 310 -9.18 -35.34 4.88
N GLY A 311 -9.47 -34.22 4.18
CA GLY A 311 -10.75 -33.51 4.26
C GLY A 311 -10.85 -32.50 5.42
N GLN A 312 -9.88 -32.47 6.32
CA GLN A 312 -9.83 -31.44 7.37
C GLN A 312 -9.64 -30.06 6.74
N LYS A 313 -10.37 -29.07 7.23
CA LYS A 313 -10.20 -27.66 6.84
C LYS A 313 -9.26 -26.93 7.78
N LEU A 314 -8.43 -26.13 7.19
CA LEU A 314 -7.45 -25.29 7.87
C LEU A 314 -7.68 -23.84 7.49
#